data_b854b32e5627422c6e21940cd7e5166c
#
_entry.id   b854b32e5627422c6e21940cd7e5166c
#
_cell.length_a   1.000
_cell.length_b   1.000
_cell.length_c   1.000
_cell.angle_alpha   90.00
_cell.angle_beta   90.00
_cell.angle_gamma   90.00
#
_symmetry.space_group_name_H-M   'P 1'
#
loop_
_entity.id
_entity.type
_entity.pdbx_description
1 polymer ?
#
loop_
_entity_poly.entity_id
_entity_poly.type
_entity_poly.pdbx_seq_one_letter_code
_entity_poly.pdbx_strand_id
1 'polypeptide(L)'
;MKTRASEVSRKTRETEVYVRVNLDGEGRADVDTGTAFLDHLVTSLATHSLIDITAQVKGDLRHHMAEDVAICLGEALRKALGEGEGISRFGYALVPMDCSLAFSAVDLAKRPYAKIDLKLKGRKIEDAACEDLHHFLETLASSLQANLHLWVQYGSNDHHKIEASFKALALALRQAVSLDPRRRGVPSSKGMI
;
A
#
# COMPACT_ATOMS: atom_id res chain seq x y z
N MET A 1 -8.09 -24.17 1.03
CA MET A 1 -7.06 -23.22 0.57
C MET A 1 -6.33 -22.68 1.79
N LYS A 2 -5.02 -22.46 1.71
CA LYS A 2 -4.27 -21.80 2.80
C LYS A 2 -4.71 -20.35 2.87
N THR A 3 -5.09 -19.85 4.04
CA THR A 3 -5.50 -18.45 4.24
C THR A 3 -4.32 -17.52 3.93
N ARG A 4 -4.50 -16.57 3.01
CA ARG A 4 -3.49 -15.54 2.68
C ARG A 4 -3.65 -14.35 3.61
N ALA A 5 -3.43 -14.59 4.89
CA ALA A 5 -3.50 -13.58 5.93
C ALA A 5 -2.24 -13.63 6.79
N SER A 6 -1.87 -12.51 7.34
CA SER A 6 -0.72 -12.39 8.24
C SER A 6 -0.89 -11.23 9.21
N GLU A 7 -0.07 -11.23 10.25
CA GLU A 7 0.06 -10.12 11.17
C GLU A 7 1.53 -9.82 11.46
N VAL A 8 1.80 -8.57 11.79
CA VAL A 8 3.11 -8.04 12.17
C VAL A 8 2.93 -7.12 13.37
N SER A 9 3.76 -7.32 14.38
CA SER A 9 3.92 -6.38 15.48
C SER A 9 5.35 -5.90 15.52
N ARG A 10 5.54 -4.60 15.73
CA ARG A 10 6.84 -3.94 15.84
C ARG A 10 6.81 -3.03 17.05
N LYS A 11 7.81 -3.16 17.91
CA LYS A 11 7.98 -2.28 19.06
C LYS A 11 9.40 -1.73 19.08
N THR A 12 9.51 -0.43 19.11
CA THR A 12 10.76 0.32 19.23
C THR A 12 10.76 1.16 20.52
N ARG A 13 11.68 2.10 20.65
CA ARG A 13 11.62 3.11 21.73
C ARG A 13 10.66 4.25 21.35
N GLU A 14 10.31 4.41 20.09
CA GLU A 14 9.56 5.53 19.53
C GLU A 14 8.12 5.15 19.23
N THR A 15 7.87 3.88 18.82
CA THR A 15 6.57 3.43 18.38
C THR A 15 6.23 2.02 18.87
N GLU A 16 4.93 1.71 18.93
CA GLU A 16 4.39 0.37 19.07
C GLU A 16 3.29 0.20 18.01
N VAL A 17 3.51 -0.71 17.06
CA VAL A 17 2.67 -0.91 15.87
C VAL A 17 2.16 -2.34 15.82
N TYR A 18 0.88 -2.49 15.46
CA TYR A 18 0.25 -3.74 15.10
C TYR A 18 -0.44 -3.60 13.75
N VAL A 19 -0.13 -4.49 12.81
CA VAL A 19 -0.80 -4.56 11.52
C VAL A 19 -1.22 -6.00 11.23
N ARG A 20 -2.46 -6.19 10.77
CA ARG A 20 -2.99 -7.44 10.24
C ARG A 20 -3.59 -7.21 8.86
N VAL A 21 -3.35 -8.15 7.95
CA VAL A 21 -3.92 -8.12 6.60
C VAL A 21 -4.54 -9.47 6.24
N ASN A 22 -5.57 -9.43 5.38
CA ASN A 22 -6.13 -10.59 4.71
C ASN A 22 -6.30 -10.26 3.22
N LEU A 23 -5.52 -10.92 2.35
CA LEU A 23 -5.52 -10.66 0.90
C LEU A 23 -6.83 -11.14 0.23
N ASP A 24 -7.54 -12.07 0.86
CA ASP A 24 -8.81 -12.63 0.38
C ASP A 24 -9.99 -12.05 1.18
N GLY A 25 -9.90 -10.78 1.57
CA GLY A 25 -10.88 -10.06 2.35
C GLY A 25 -12.00 -9.43 1.53
N GLU A 26 -12.71 -8.51 2.18
CA GLU A 26 -13.83 -7.73 1.61
C GLU A 26 -13.53 -6.22 1.61
N GLY A 27 -12.29 -5.82 1.96
CA GLY A 27 -11.87 -4.43 2.08
C GLY A 27 -12.27 -3.77 3.40
N ARG A 28 -12.38 -4.55 4.48
CA ARG A 28 -12.64 -4.03 5.82
C ARG A 28 -11.40 -3.32 6.35
N ALA A 29 -11.61 -2.17 6.98
CA ALA A 29 -10.55 -1.36 7.56
C ALA A 29 -10.81 -1.07 9.04
N ASP A 30 -9.79 -1.24 9.87
CA ASP A 30 -9.72 -0.80 11.25
C ASP A 30 -8.36 -0.13 11.45
N VAL A 31 -8.33 1.20 11.24
CA VAL A 31 -7.09 1.96 11.07
C VAL A 31 -7.04 3.13 12.04
N ASP A 32 -5.96 3.20 12.81
CA ASP A 32 -5.59 4.33 13.67
C ASP A 32 -4.07 4.53 13.58
N THR A 33 -3.66 5.46 12.70
CA THR A 33 -2.24 5.82 12.48
C THR A 33 -1.82 7.06 13.27
N GLY A 34 -2.73 7.63 14.06
CA GLY A 34 -2.51 8.90 14.76
C GLY A 34 -2.57 10.13 13.83
N THR A 35 -2.94 9.94 12.56
CA THR A 35 -3.10 11.01 11.56
C THR A 35 -4.36 10.72 10.75
N ALA A 36 -5.43 11.49 10.97
CA ALA A 36 -6.75 11.19 10.42
C ALA A 36 -6.77 11.10 8.89
N PHE A 37 -5.96 11.88 8.21
CA PHE A 37 -5.88 11.83 6.76
C PHE A 37 -5.17 10.55 6.26
N LEU A 38 -4.14 10.07 6.97
CA LEU A 38 -3.50 8.79 6.64
C LEU A 38 -4.43 7.62 6.93
N ASP A 39 -5.25 7.69 8.00
CA ASP A 39 -6.28 6.69 8.29
C ASP A 39 -7.29 6.59 7.14
N HIS A 40 -7.73 7.74 6.62
CA HIS A 40 -8.60 7.81 5.44
C HIS A 40 -7.95 7.18 4.20
N LEU A 41 -6.68 7.46 3.94
CA LEU A 41 -5.94 6.93 2.79
C LEU A 41 -5.73 5.41 2.89
N VAL A 42 -5.38 4.88 4.07
CA VAL A 42 -5.22 3.44 4.29
C VAL A 42 -6.58 2.73 4.26
N THR A 43 -7.64 3.35 4.77
CA THR A 43 -9.01 2.86 4.64
C THR A 43 -9.43 2.78 3.17
N SER A 44 -9.12 3.81 2.37
CA SER A 44 -9.35 3.81 0.92
C SER A 44 -8.55 2.70 0.22
N LEU A 45 -7.30 2.47 0.64
CA LEU A 45 -6.47 1.38 0.15
C LEU A 45 -7.15 0.02 0.41
N ALA A 46 -7.61 -0.25 1.64
CA ALA A 46 -8.32 -1.48 2.00
C ALA A 46 -9.58 -1.67 1.16
N THR A 47 -10.46 -0.67 1.15
CA THR A 47 -11.76 -0.70 0.46
C THR A 47 -11.63 -1.04 -1.02
N HIS A 48 -10.71 -0.38 -1.73
CA HIS A 48 -10.58 -0.56 -3.19
C HIS A 48 -9.74 -1.77 -3.58
N SER A 49 -8.79 -2.19 -2.73
CA SER A 49 -8.03 -3.41 -2.97
C SER A 49 -8.78 -4.68 -2.60
N LEU A 50 -9.86 -4.60 -1.81
CA LEU A 50 -10.54 -5.71 -1.14
C LEU A 50 -9.64 -6.49 -0.17
N ILE A 51 -8.53 -5.90 0.26
CA ILE A 51 -7.66 -6.44 1.31
C ILE A 51 -8.21 -5.95 2.65
N ASP A 52 -8.53 -6.85 3.58
CA ASP A 52 -8.83 -6.39 4.93
C ASP A 52 -7.54 -5.91 5.60
N ILE A 53 -7.59 -4.73 6.23
CA ILE A 53 -6.45 -4.11 6.90
C ILE A 53 -6.87 -3.66 8.30
N THR A 54 -6.17 -4.17 9.31
CA THR A 54 -6.12 -3.59 10.65
C THR A 54 -4.75 -2.96 10.83
N ALA A 55 -4.68 -1.68 11.23
CA ALA A 55 -3.42 -0.97 11.49
C ALA A 55 -3.58 -0.06 12.70
N GLN A 56 -2.84 -0.36 13.77
CA GLN A 56 -2.91 0.39 15.03
C GLN A 56 -1.49 0.80 15.42
N VAL A 57 -1.29 2.07 15.76
CA VAL A 57 0.01 2.56 16.21
C VAL A 57 -0.13 3.53 17.37
N LYS A 58 0.87 3.48 18.25
CA LYS A 58 1.14 4.50 19.27
C LYS A 58 2.60 4.89 19.18
N GLY A 59 2.89 6.18 19.28
CA GLY A 59 4.27 6.67 19.17
C GLY A 59 4.41 8.13 19.54
N ASP A 60 5.63 8.64 19.40
CA ASP A 60 6.03 9.99 19.77
C ASP A 60 5.78 11.02 18.67
N LEU A 61 6.19 10.73 17.42
CA LEU A 61 6.08 11.62 16.27
C LEU A 61 5.23 11.02 15.16
N ARG A 62 4.46 11.86 14.46
CA ARG A 62 3.64 11.43 13.30
C ARG A 62 4.47 10.82 12.20
N HIS A 63 5.66 11.36 11.95
CA HIS A 63 6.60 10.81 10.96
C HIS A 63 6.99 9.35 11.32
N HIS A 64 7.43 9.10 12.57
CA HIS A 64 7.80 7.76 13.04
C HIS A 64 6.62 6.78 12.97
N MET A 65 5.41 7.24 13.36
CA MET A 65 4.20 6.42 13.28
C MET A 65 3.86 6.05 11.84
N ALA A 66 3.90 7.01 10.91
CA ALA A 66 3.60 6.77 9.50
C ALA A 66 4.61 5.80 8.87
N GLU A 67 5.92 5.98 9.14
CA GLU A 67 6.98 5.10 8.66
C GLU A 67 6.83 3.68 9.17
N ASP A 68 6.66 3.50 10.49
CA ASP A 68 6.58 2.17 11.10
C ASP A 68 5.28 1.43 10.72
N VAL A 69 4.17 2.14 10.51
CA VAL A 69 2.94 1.56 9.92
C VAL A 69 3.21 1.08 8.50
N ALA A 70 3.92 1.87 7.66
CA ALA A 70 4.26 1.48 6.29
C ALA A 70 5.17 0.24 6.26
N ILE A 71 6.16 0.16 7.16
CA ILE A 71 7.02 -1.01 7.34
C ILE A 71 6.17 -2.24 7.66
N CYS A 72 5.35 -2.16 8.71
CA CYS A 72 4.55 -3.30 9.17
C CYS A 72 3.51 -3.73 8.13
N LEU A 73 2.87 -2.77 7.44
CA LEU A 73 1.91 -3.06 6.38
C LEU A 73 2.57 -3.76 5.18
N GLY A 74 3.73 -3.26 4.73
CA GLY A 74 4.49 -3.89 3.65
C GLY A 74 4.94 -5.31 4.00
N GLU A 75 5.48 -5.50 5.22
CA GLU A 75 5.87 -6.83 5.71
C GLU A 75 4.67 -7.78 5.85
N ALA A 76 3.53 -7.30 6.37
CA ALA A 76 2.33 -8.10 6.50
C ALA A 76 1.82 -8.55 5.12
N LEU A 77 1.72 -7.65 4.15
CA LEU A 77 1.36 -7.99 2.77
C LEU A 77 2.31 -9.02 2.18
N ARG A 78 3.63 -8.84 2.33
CA ARG A 78 4.64 -9.77 1.85
C ARG A 78 4.52 -11.16 2.51
N LYS A 79 4.32 -11.24 3.82
CA LYS A 79 4.11 -12.50 4.55
C LYS A 79 2.84 -13.22 4.10
N ALA A 80 1.75 -12.47 3.88
CA ALA A 80 0.48 -13.03 3.40
C ALA A 80 0.59 -13.57 1.96
N LEU A 81 1.39 -12.94 1.10
CA LEU A 81 1.70 -13.41 -0.26
C LEU A 81 2.52 -14.70 -0.27
N GLY A 82 3.37 -14.92 0.73
CA GLY A 82 4.27 -16.08 0.80
C GLY A 82 5.19 -16.14 -0.43
N GLU A 83 5.23 -17.29 -1.11
CA GLU A 83 6.07 -17.46 -2.30
C GLU A 83 5.46 -16.88 -3.58
N GLY A 84 4.23 -16.34 -3.51
CA GLY A 84 3.57 -15.74 -4.66
C GLY A 84 3.10 -16.77 -5.71
N GLU A 85 2.79 -17.99 -5.28
CA GLU A 85 2.26 -19.03 -6.17
C GLU A 85 0.85 -18.69 -6.66
N GLY A 86 0.63 -18.86 -7.96
CA GLY A 86 -0.67 -18.69 -8.59
C GLY A 86 -1.17 -17.25 -8.71
N ILE A 87 -0.42 -16.24 -8.25
CA ILE A 87 -0.85 -14.84 -8.33
C ILE A 87 -0.68 -14.27 -9.75
N SER A 88 -1.39 -13.17 -10.05
CA SER A 88 -1.19 -12.39 -11.28
C SER A 88 0.17 -11.71 -11.30
N ARG A 89 0.70 -11.33 -10.15
CA ARG A 89 2.00 -10.67 -9.92
C ARG A 89 2.05 -9.22 -10.37
N PHE A 90 1.53 -8.91 -11.56
CA PHE A 90 1.49 -7.56 -12.10
C PHE A 90 0.10 -6.97 -11.94
N GLY A 91 0.03 -5.70 -11.57
CA GLY A 91 -1.20 -4.95 -11.53
C GLY A 91 -0.98 -3.50 -11.91
N TYR A 92 -1.98 -2.88 -12.51
CA TYR A 92 -1.93 -1.47 -12.87
C TYR A 92 -3.33 -0.88 -12.86
N ALA A 93 -3.42 0.42 -12.61
CA ALA A 93 -4.66 1.16 -12.64
C ALA A 93 -4.44 2.63 -13.01
N LEU A 94 -5.42 3.19 -13.69
CA LEU A 94 -5.56 4.62 -13.94
C LEU A 94 -6.86 5.07 -13.28
N VAL A 95 -6.77 5.97 -12.30
CA VAL A 95 -7.90 6.36 -11.45
C VAL A 95 -8.11 7.87 -11.49
N PRO A 96 -9.28 8.32 -11.92
CA PRO A 96 -9.68 9.71 -11.80
C PRO A 96 -10.25 9.98 -10.39
N MET A 97 -10.03 11.20 -9.91
CA MET A 97 -10.73 11.75 -8.77
C MET A 97 -10.91 13.25 -8.99
N ASP A 98 -12.12 13.67 -9.26
CA ASP A 98 -12.49 15.04 -9.60
C ASP A 98 -11.51 15.70 -10.61
N CYS A 99 -10.70 16.66 -10.14
CA CYS A 99 -9.74 17.36 -10.96
C CYS A 99 -8.43 16.61 -11.22
N SER A 100 -8.26 15.40 -10.68
CA SER A 100 -6.98 14.68 -10.67
C SER A 100 -7.08 13.35 -11.39
N LEU A 101 -5.97 12.91 -11.95
CA LEU A 101 -5.79 11.59 -12.56
C LEU A 101 -4.45 11.01 -12.11
N ALA A 102 -4.49 9.83 -11.50
CA ALA A 102 -3.31 9.11 -11.03
C ALA A 102 -3.17 7.75 -11.71
N PHE A 103 -1.94 7.31 -11.89
CA PHE A 103 -1.58 6.00 -12.41
C PHE A 103 -0.72 5.24 -11.40
N SER A 104 -0.96 3.93 -11.26
CA SER A 104 -0.13 3.01 -10.49
C SER A 104 0.18 1.74 -11.29
N ALA A 105 1.43 1.25 -11.21
CA ALA A 105 1.82 -0.06 -11.68
C ALA A 105 2.67 -0.77 -10.60
N VAL A 106 2.36 -2.03 -10.34
CA VAL A 106 3.00 -2.86 -9.32
C VAL A 106 3.53 -4.15 -9.94
N ASP A 107 4.77 -4.53 -9.60
CA ASP A 107 5.34 -5.87 -9.81
C ASP A 107 5.78 -6.45 -8.45
N LEU A 108 5.15 -7.54 -8.03
CA LEU A 108 5.46 -8.25 -6.78
C LEU A 108 6.69 -9.16 -6.99
N ALA A 109 7.83 -8.55 -7.28
CA ALA A 109 9.05 -9.20 -7.77
C ALA A 109 10.07 -9.55 -6.68
N LYS A 110 9.78 -9.33 -5.39
CA LYS A 110 10.73 -9.43 -4.26
C LYS A 110 12.03 -8.62 -4.46
N ARG A 111 11.97 -7.57 -5.28
CA ARG A 111 13.04 -6.59 -5.50
C ARG A 111 12.46 -5.20 -5.35
N PRO A 112 12.74 -4.51 -4.23
CA PRO A 112 12.13 -3.22 -3.95
C PRO A 112 12.62 -2.16 -4.95
N TYR A 113 11.69 -1.40 -5.49
CA TYR A 113 11.94 -0.19 -6.24
C TYR A 113 10.71 0.71 -6.18
N ALA A 114 10.89 1.98 -5.91
CA ALA A 114 9.81 2.96 -5.92
C ALA A 114 10.15 4.12 -6.87
N LYS A 115 9.23 4.44 -7.77
CA LYS A 115 9.24 5.67 -8.56
C LYS A 115 7.91 6.38 -8.33
N ILE A 116 7.94 7.43 -7.52
CA ILE A 116 6.75 8.13 -7.05
C ILE A 116 6.83 9.60 -7.46
N ASP A 117 5.81 10.09 -8.15
CA ASP A 117 5.64 11.49 -8.53
C ASP A 117 4.19 11.93 -8.29
N LEU A 118 3.93 12.45 -7.11
CA LEU A 118 2.60 12.87 -6.67
C LEU A 118 2.22 14.27 -7.12
N LYS A 119 3.18 15.06 -7.63
CA LYS A 119 2.98 16.47 -8.04
C LYS A 119 2.29 17.34 -6.98
N LEU A 120 2.55 17.04 -5.70
CA LEU A 120 2.02 17.83 -4.59
C LEU A 120 2.71 19.20 -4.56
N LYS A 121 1.94 20.26 -4.30
CA LYS A 121 2.41 21.64 -4.25
C LYS A 121 2.52 22.17 -2.82
N GLY A 122 1.65 21.71 -1.94
CA GLY A 122 1.63 22.07 -0.54
C GLY A 122 2.67 21.32 0.29
N ARG A 123 2.94 21.82 1.49
CA ARG A 123 3.75 21.09 2.48
C ARG A 123 2.91 20.16 3.35
N LYS A 124 1.61 20.40 3.40
CA LYS A 124 0.66 19.70 4.23
C LYS A 124 -0.68 19.56 3.52
N ILE A 125 -1.34 18.42 3.70
CA ILE A 125 -2.71 18.15 3.26
C ILE A 125 -3.46 17.67 4.50
N GLU A 126 -4.56 18.35 4.84
CA GLU A 126 -5.32 18.12 6.07
C GLU A 126 -4.38 18.15 7.30
N ASP A 127 -4.28 17.04 8.05
CA ASP A 127 -3.38 16.91 9.19
C ASP A 127 -2.07 16.16 8.90
N ALA A 128 -1.82 15.74 7.64
CA ALA A 128 -0.64 15.00 7.21
C ALA A 128 0.39 15.88 6.49
N ALA A 129 1.68 15.71 6.75
CA ALA A 129 2.74 16.33 5.97
C ALA A 129 2.89 15.61 4.61
N CYS A 130 3.09 16.37 3.54
CA CYS A 130 3.25 15.78 2.19
C CYS A 130 4.48 14.87 2.10
N GLU A 131 5.55 15.20 2.82
CA GLU A 131 6.76 14.37 2.90
C GLU A 131 6.49 13.03 3.58
N ASP A 132 5.67 12.99 4.65
CA ASP A 132 5.30 11.74 5.34
C ASP A 132 4.46 10.82 4.44
N LEU A 133 3.55 11.40 3.64
CA LEU A 133 2.74 10.63 2.68
C LEU A 133 3.60 10.03 1.55
N HIS A 134 4.57 10.80 1.06
CA HIS A 134 5.52 10.31 0.05
C HIS A 134 6.40 9.20 0.63
N HIS A 135 6.98 9.44 1.80
CA HIS A 135 7.82 8.48 2.52
C HIS A 135 7.07 7.20 2.88
N PHE A 136 5.81 7.31 3.30
CA PHE A 136 4.93 6.15 3.55
C PHE A 136 4.85 5.23 2.33
N LEU A 137 4.65 5.78 1.13
CA LEU A 137 4.53 4.99 -0.10
C LEU A 137 5.86 4.34 -0.50
N GLU A 138 6.99 5.04 -0.34
CA GLU A 138 8.33 4.49 -0.60
C GLU A 138 8.66 3.35 0.37
N THR A 139 8.39 3.57 1.66
CA THR A 139 8.62 2.59 2.73
C THR A 139 7.72 1.37 2.56
N LEU A 140 6.45 1.57 2.19
CA LEU A 140 5.53 0.48 1.88
C LEU A 140 6.05 -0.38 0.72
N ALA A 141 6.48 0.23 -0.38
CA ALA A 141 7.02 -0.49 -1.55
C ALA A 141 8.29 -1.27 -1.19
N SER A 142 9.18 -0.66 -0.38
CA SER A 142 10.41 -1.29 0.10
C SER A 142 10.13 -2.50 0.98
N SER A 143 9.24 -2.38 1.97
CA SER A 143 8.92 -3.42 2.95
C SER A 143 8.10 -4.56 2.34
N LEU A 144 7.23 -4.26 1.38
CA LEU A 144 6.54 -5.24 0.54
C LEU A 144 7.49 -5.96 -0.42
N GLN A 145 8.67 -5.37 -0.68
CA GLN A 145 9.62 -5.82 -1.68
C GLN A 145 9.02 -5.82 -3.10
N ALA A 146 8.24 -4.80 -3.41
CA ALA A 146 7.60 -4.62 -4.71
C ALA A 146 8.30 -3.53 -5.55
N ASN A 147 8.16 -3.63 -6.87
CA ASN A 147 8.36 -2.46 -7.71
C ASN A 147 7.05 -1.69 -7.76
N LEU A 148 7.08 -0.43 -7.37
CA LEU A 148 5.98 0.50 -7.42
C LEU A 148 6.32 1.69 -8.32
N HIS A 149 5.53 1.88 -9.36
CA HIS A 149 5.51 3.09 -10.16
C HIS A 149 4.18 3.78 -9.93
N LEU A 150 4.20 5.00 -9.39
CA LEU A 150 3.02 5.76 -9.01
C LEU A 150 3.21 7.22 -9.40
N TRP A 151 2.34 7.74 -10.24
CA TRP A 151 2.40 9.16 -10.59
C TRP A 151 1.05 9.78 -10.86
N VAL A 152 0.97 11.05 -10.52
CA VAL A 152 -0.17 11.91 -10.86
C VAL A 152 0.06 12.48 -12.25
N GLN A 153 -0.85 12.22 -13.18
CA GLN A 153 -0.79 12.77 -14.53
C GLN A 153 -1.04 14.27 -14.51
N TYR A 154 -2.14 14.68 -13.87
CA TYR A 154 -2.53 16.06 -13.62
C TYR A 154 -3.46 16.16 -12.41
N GLY A 155 -3.66 17.38 -11.91
CA GLY A 155 -4.57 17.71 -10.83
C GLY A 155 -4.31 19.11 -10.28
N SER A 156 -5.35 19.78 -9.80
CA SER A 156 -5.27 21.12 -9.20
C SER A 156 -5.33 21.08 -7.67
N ASN A 157 -5.93 20.06 -7.07
CA ASN A 157 -6.11 19.88 -5.65
C ASN A 157 -5.21 18.74 -5.14
N ASP A 158 -4.36 19.00 -4.13
CA ASP A 158 -3.41 18.02 -3.61
C ASP A 158 -4.09 16.87 -2.86
N HIS A 159 -5.23 17.11 -2.19
CA HIS A 159 -6.05 16.07 -1.58
C HIS A 159 -6.54 15.05 -2.66
N HIS A 160 -7.10 15.56 -3.76
CA HIS A 160 -7.57 14.70 -4.86
C HIS A 160 -6.43 13.92 -5.52
N LYS A 161 -5.23 14.51 -5.63
CA LYS A 161 -4.05 13.82 -6.20
C LYS A 161 -3.63 12.64 -5.36
N ILE A 162 -3.48 12.84 -4.04
CA ILE A 162 -3.00 11.77 -3.16
C ILE A 162 -4.06 10.68 -3.00
N GLU A 163 -5.33 11.04 -2.88
CA GLU A 163 -6.41 10.05 -2.76
C GLU A 163 -6.56 9.24 -4.06
N ALA A 164 -6.51 9.88 -5.24
CA ALA A 164 -6.46 9.17 -6.53
C ALA A 164 -5.27 8.21 -6.61
N SER A 165 -4.11 8.59 -6.06
CA SER A 165 -2.91 7.78 -6.02
C SER A 165 -3.08 6.52 -5.15
N PHE A 166 -3.67 6.65 -3.97
CA PHE A 166 -3.97 5.50 -3.10
C PHE A 166 -5.02 4.57 -3.71
N LYS A 167 -6.06 5.11 -4.37
CA LYS A 167 -7.04 4.30 -5.11
C LYS A 167 -6.41 3.57 -6.29
N ALA A 168 -5.51 4.22 -7.04
CA ALA A 168 -4.78 3.59 -8.14
C ALA A 168 -3.88 2.47 -7.62
N LEU A 169 -3.15 2.69 -6.51
CA LEU A 169 -2.34 1.66 -5.84
C LEU A 169 -3.22 0.50 -5.37
N ALA A 170 -4.37 0.79 -4.76
CA ALA A 170 -5.30 -0.23 -4.28
C ALA A 170 -5.76 -1.17 -5.41
N LEU A 171 -6.19 -0.61 -6.53
CA LEU A 171 -6.64 -1.41 -7.68
C LEU A 171 -5.48 -2.17 -8.33
N ALA A 172 -4.29 -1.59 -8.40
CA ALA A 172 -3.09 -2.27 -8.88
C ALA A 172 -2.71 -3.45 -7.97
N LEU A 173 -2.73 -3.26 -6.64
CA LEU A 173 -2.49 -4.34 -5.67
C LEU A 173 -3.56 -5.43 -5.78
N ARG A 174 -4.86 -5.08 -5.84
CA ARG A 174 -5.95 -6.03 -6.02
C ARG A 174 -5.70 -6.94 -7.22
N GLN A 175 -5.30 -6.38 -8.35
CA GLN A 175 -4.98 -7.13 -9.55
C GLN A 175 -3.74 -8.00 -9.34
N ALA A 176 -2.65 -7.45 -8.79
CA ALA A 176 -1.38 -8.14 -8.62
C ALA A 176 -1.48 -9.36 -7.68
N VAL A 177 -2.26 -9.25 -6.56
CA VAL A 177 -2.45 -10.33 -5.59
C VAL A 177 -3.50 -11.35 -6.00
N SER A 178 -4.31 -11.08 -7.03
CA SER A 178 -5.37 -11.97 -7.50
C SER A 178 -4.81 -13.30 -7.97
N LEU A 179 -5.50 -14.39 -7.64
CA LEU A 179 -5.15 -15.73 -8.13
C LEU A 179 -5.68 -15.94 -9.56
N ASP A 180 -4.81 -16.37 -10.47
CA ASP A 180 -5.20 -16.82 -11.82
C ASP A 180 -5.39 -18.35 -11.77
N PRO A 181 -6.63 -18.88 -11.97
CA PRO A 181 -6.91 -20.31 -11.86
C PRO A 181 -6.16 -21.16 -12.92
N ARG A 182 -5.66 -20.54 -13.98
CA ARG A 182 -4.87 -21.21 -15.02
C ARG A 182 -3.38 -21.29 -14.68
N ARG A 183 -2.93 -20.52 -13.66
CA ARG A 183 -1.52 -20.44 -13.30
C ARG A 183 -1.18 -21.44 -12.21
N ARG A 184 -0.15 -22.24 -12.47
CA ARG A 184 0.43 -23.16 -11.49
C ARG A 184 1.85 -22.71 -11.16
N GLY A 185 2.17 -22.65 -9.85
CA GLY A 185 3.47 -22.19 -9.36
C GLY A 185 3.69 -20.69 -9.46
N VAL A 186 4.94 -20.29 -9.37
CA VAL A 186 5.35 -18.88 -9.33
C VAL A 186 5.33 -18.24 -10.72
N PRO A 187 4.78 -17.03 -10.89
CA PRO A 187 4.66 -16.35 -12.19
C PRO A 187 5.98 -15.73 -12.66
N SER A 188 6.96 -16.57 -12.92
CA SER A 188 8.30 -16.15 -13.34
C SER A 188 8.92 -17.18 -14.30
N SER A 189 9.53 -16.71 -15.38
CA SER A 189 10.32 -17.56 -16.29
C SER A 189 11.56 -18.16 -15.62
N LYS A 190 11.99 -17.59 -14.47
CA LYS A 190 13.11 -18.10 -13.67
C LYS A 190 12.70 -19.15 -12.64
N GLY A 191 11.37 -19.43 -12.48
CA GLY A 191 10.85 -20.33 -11.46
C GLY A 191 10.84 -19.78 -10.03
N MET A 192 11.23 -18.50 -9.84
CA MET A 192 11.24 -17.79 -8.56
C MET A 192 11.00 -16.29 -8.76
N ILE A 193 10.49 -15.60 -7.74
CA ILE A 193 10.35 -14.13 -7.65
C ILE A 193 11.00 -13.61 -6.39
#